data_5a02d9011ab9875e57d9d0061be873d4
#
_entry.id   5a02d9011ab9875e57d9d0061be873d4
#
_cell.length_a   1.000
_cell.length_b   1.000
_cell.length_c   1.000
_cell.angle_alpha   90.00
_cell.angle_beta   90.00
_cell.angle_gamma   90.00
#
_symmetry.space_group_name_H-M   'P 1'
#
loop_
_entity.id
_entity.type
_entity.pdbx_description
1 polymer ?
#
loop_
_entity_poly.entity_id
_entity_poly.type
_entity_poly.pdbx_seq_one_letter_code
_entity_poly.pdbx_strand_id
1 'polypeptide(L)'
;MPAVPLRPNDQPAPILVRIPPVLVNLFPAAPRRLQLAAATVAGMIDELEARWPGMRDCICDSRPAIRRHINVFVAGERATLDTPIAPGADVYIFTAMSGG
;
A
#
# COMPACT_ATOMS: atom_id res chain seq x y z
N MET A 1 15.59 -32.08 0.44
CA MET A 1 16.20 -31.21 1.42
C MET A 1 15.11 -30.60 2.31
N PRO A 2 15.27 -30.73 3.60
CA PRO A 2 14.23 -30.19 4.48
C PRO A 2 14.18 -28.67 4.37
N ALA A 3 12.96 -28.13 4.44
CA ALA A 3 12.80 -26.70 4.47
C ALA A 3 13.35 -26.15 5.78
N VAL A 4 14.17 -25.12 5.67
CA VAL A 4 14.69 -24.42 6.85
C VAL A 4 13.68 -23.37 7.25
N PRO A 5 13.23 -23.36 8.52
CA PRO A 5 12.33 -22.31 8.97
C PRO A 5 12.96 -20.94 8.78
N LEU A 6 12.20 -19.99 8.29
CA LEU A 6 12.68 -18.61 8.16
C LEU A 6 12.92 -18.04 9.55
N ARG A 7 14.07 -17.44 9.73
CA ARG A 7 14.37 -16.66 10.91
C ARG A 7 13.81 -15.26 10.71
N PRO A 8 13.57 -14.50 11.78
CA PRO A 8 13.09 -13.14 11.62
C PRO A 8 13.95 -12.29 10.68
N ASN A 9 15.27 -12.49 10.69
CA ASN A 9 16.19 -11.75 9.84
C ASN A 9 16.32 -12.32 8.43
N ASP A 10 15.73 -13.49 8.15
CA ASP A 10 15.71 -14.09 6.82
C ASP A 10 14.48 -13.71 6.03
N GLN A 11 13.50 -13.08 6.66
CA GLN A 11 12.27 -12.65 6.01
C GLN A 11 12.52 -11.39 5.20
N PRO A 12 11.85 -11.23 4.06
CA PRO A 12 11.95 -9.98 3.32
C PRO A 12 11.58 -8.81 4.22
N ALA A 13 12.32 -7.71 4.09
CA ALA A 13 12.00 -6.51 4.84
C ALA A 13 10.59 -6.03 4.47
N PRO A 14 9.79 -5.59 5.44
CA PRO A 14 8.47 -5.06 5.14
C PRO A 14 8.59 -3.78 4.34
N ILE A 15 7.55 -3.50 3.56
CA ILE A 15 7.44 -2.21 2.89
C ILE A 15 6.90 -1.18 3.88
N LEU A 16 7.29 0.09 3.66
CA LEU A 16 6.80 1.21 4.45
C LEU A 16 5.72 1.92 3.66
N VAL A 17 4.50 1.94 4.20
CA VAL A 17 3.36 2.54 3.52
C VAL A 17 2.97 3.82 4.26
N ARG A 18 2.79 4.91 3.51
CA ARG A 18 2.31 6.18 4.05
C ARG A 18 0.92 6.45 3.52
N ILE A 19 -0.01 6.60 4.45
CA ILE A 19 -1.43 6.78 4.15
C ILE A 19 -1.77 8.25 4.26
N PRO A 20 -2.48 8.83 3.27
CA PRO A 20 -2.79 10.26 3.30
C PRO A 20 -3.81 10.59 4.41
N PRO A 21 -3.79 11.83 4.92
CA PRO A 21 -4.68 12.22 6.01
C PRO A 21 -6.17 12.00 5.72
N VAL A 22 -6.60 12.15 4.47
CA VAL A 22 -8.01 11.96 4.13
C VAL A 22 -8.46 10.53 4.41
N LEU A 23 -7.60 9.54 4.13
CA LEU A 23 -7.93 8.14 4.43
C LEU A 23 -7.85 7.85 5.92
N VAL A 24 -6.91 8.47 6.64
CA VAL A 24 -6.85 8.34 8.10
C VAL A 24 -8.11 8.92 8.73
N ASN A 25 -8.64 10.00 8.19
CA ASN A 25 -9.89 10.57 8.70
C ASN A 25 -11.08 9.64 8.49
N LEU A 26 -11.11 8.91 7.37
CA LEU A 26 -12.16 7.94 7.08
C LEU A 26 -11.98 6.63 7.87
N PHE A 27 -10.76 6.31 8.21
CA PHE A 27 -10.41 5.10 8.96
C PHE A 27 -9.55 5.47 10.16
N PRO A 28 -10.15 5.98 11.24
CA PRO A 28 -9.37 6.53 12.37
C PRO A 28 -8.42 5.54 13.03
N ALA A 29 -8.68 4.24 12.89
CA ALA A 29 -7.77 3.22 13.43
C ALA A 29 -6.53 3.03 12.57
N ALA A 30 -6.51 3.56 11.34
CA ALA A 30 -5.37 3.41 10.44
C ALA A 30 -4.29 4.43 10.81
N PRO A 31 -3.03 3.99 10.95
CA PRO A 31 -1.93 4.93 11.19
C PRO A 31 -1.55 5.63 9.89
N ARG A 32 -0.87 6.76 10.02
CA ARG A 32 -0.36 7.48 8.86
C ARG A 32 0.81 6.76 8.19
N ARG A 33 1.53 5.96 8.95
CA ARG A 33 2.63 5.13 8.48
C ARG A 33 2.51 3.75 9.06
N LEU A 34 2.72 2.74 8.24
CA LEU A 34 2.73 1.37 8.72
C LEU A 34 3.67 0.52 7.89
N GLN A 35 4.06 -0.61 8.46
CA GLN A 35 4.84 -1.62 7.77
C GLN A 35 3.93 -2.80 7.47
N LEU A 36 4.07 -3.35 6.27
CA LEU A 36 3.35 -4.57 5.91
C LEU A 36 4.12 -5.34 4.84
N ALA A 37 3.74 -6.59 4.65
CA ALA A 37 4.36 -7.43 3.65
C ALA A 37 3.48 -7.44 2.40
N ALA A 38 4.05 -7.03 1.27
CA ALA A 38 3.37 -7.09 -0.01
C ALA A 38 4.42 -7.07 -1.12
N ALA A 39 4.14 -7.77 -2.21
CA ALA A 39 5.05 -7.86 -3.34
C ALA A 39 4.64 -6.94 -4.49
N THR A 40 3.40 -6.47 -4.50
CA THR A 40 2.86 -5.59 -5.53
C THR A 40 1.95 -4.55 -4.88
N VAL A 41 1.63 -3.50 -5.65
CA VAL A 41 0.69 -2.48 -5.17
C VAL A 41 -0.68 -3.12 -4.91
N ALA A 42 -1.14 -4.01 -5.79
CA ALA A 42 -2.41 -4.70 -5.56
C ALA A 42 -2.39 -5.50 -4.25
N GLY A 43 -1.31 -6.23 -3.99
CA GLY A 43 -1.17 -6.97 -2.74
C GLY A 43 -1.15 -6.07 -1.51
N MET A 44 -0.50 -4.90 -1.62
CA MET A 44 -0.52 -3.91 -0.55
C MET A 44 -1.95 -3.45 -0.26
N ILE A 45 -2.72 -3.16 -1.30
CA ILE A 45 -4.11 -2.72 -1.13
C ILE A 45 -4.97 -3.82 -0.52
N ASP A 46 -4.72 -5.08 -0.91
CA ASP A 46 -5.42 -6.22 -0.30
C ASP A 46 -5.14 -6.30 1.21
N GLU A 47 -3.90 -6.08 1.61
CA GLU A 47 -3.54 -6.05 3.03
C GLU A 47 -4.21 -4.89 3.77
N LEU A 48 -4.28 -3.73 3.15
CA LEU A 48 -4.98 -2.58 3.74
C LEU A 48 -6.47 -2.87 3.90
N GLU A 49 -7.08 -3.49 2.88
CA GLU A 49 -8.49 -3.87 2.94
C GLU A 49 -8.76 -4.88 4.05
N ALA A 50 -7.87 -5.84 4.24
CA ALA A 50 -8.03 -6.85 5.28
C ALA A 50 -8.01 -6.23 6.67
N ARG A 51 -7.24 -5.17 6.86
CA ARG A 51 -7.11 -4.46 8.14
C ARG A 51 -8.19 -3.41 8.34
N TRP A 52 -8.58 -2.73 7.29
CA TRP A 52 -9.55 -1.64 7.32
C TRP A 52 -10.53 -1.82 6.16
N PRO A 53 -11.58 -2.63 6.35
CA PRO A 53 -12.56 -2.88 5.28
C PRO A 53 -13.16 -1.58 4.74
N GLY A 54 -13.18 -1.48 3.41
CA GLY A 54 -13.62 -0.28 2.70
C GLY A 54 -12.46 0.54 2.15
N MET A 55 -11.24 0.31 2.59
CA MET A 55 -10.10 1.11 2.13
C MET A 55 -9.79 0.86 0.65
N ARG A 56 -9.95 -0.39 0.17
CA ARG A 56 -9.76 -0.68 -1.26
C ARG A 56 -10.67 0.18 -2.12
N ASP A 57 -11.93 0.35 -1.73
CA ASP A 57 -12.88 1.13 -2.51
C ASP A 57 -12.52 2.60 -2.55
N CYS A 58 -11.79 3.09 -1.55
CA CYS A 58 -11.30 4.46 -1.54
C CYS A 58 -10.12 4.67 -2.47
N ILE A 59 -9.32 3.62 -2.69
CA ILE A 59 -8.10 3.70 -3.50
C ILE A 59 -8.36 3.25 -4.93
N CYS A 60 -9.19 2.23 -5.12
CA CYS A 60 -9.45 1.62 -6.42
C CYS A 60 -10.89 1.78 -6.84
N ASP A 61 -11.09 1.83 -8.14
CA ASP A 61 -12.44 1.76 -8.71
C ASP A 61 -12.76 0.32 -9.13
N SER A 62 -13.92 0.13 -9.77
CA SER A 62 -14.41 -1.20 -10.11
C SER A 62 -13.73 -1.85 -11.32
N ARG A 63 -12.87 -1.15 -12.07
CA ARG A 63 -12.24 -1.70 -13.29
C ARG A 63 -11.35 -2.91 -13.06
N PRO A 64 -10.55 -3.22 -12.00
CA PRO A 64 -10.03 -2.33 -10.95
C PRO A 64 -8.83 -1.52 -11.45
N ALA A 65 -8.77 -0.29 -11.02
CA ALA A 65 -7.63 0.60 -11.26
C ALA A 65 -7.57 1.61 -10.13
N ILE A 66 -6.39 2.19 -9.93
CA ILE A 66 -6.24 3.25 -8.94
C ILE A 66 -7.10 4.44 -9.39
N ARG A 67 -7.89 4.99 -8.47
CA ARG A 67 -8.77 6.12 -8.79
C ARG A 67 -7.97 7.33 -9.25
N ARG A 68 -8.58 8.14 -10.12
CA ARG A 68 -7.90 9.29 -10.76
C ARG A 68 -7.33 10.28 -9.76
N HIS A 69 -8.00 10.46 -8.62
CA HIS A 69 -7.54 11.41 -7.60
C HIS A 69 -6.57 10.78 -6.59
N ILE A 70 -6.22 9.51 -6.78
CA ILE A 70 -5.26 8.81 -5.93
C ILE A 70 -3.99 8.57 -6.74
N ASN A 71 -2.85 8.86 -6.13
CA ASN A 71 -1.55 8.56 -6.71
C ASN A 71 -0.79 7.66 -5.76
N VAL A 72 -0.19 6.61 -6.29
CA VAL A 72 0.66 5.71 -5.52
C VAL A 72 2.07 5.79 -6.10
N PHE A 73 3.04 6.07 -5.24
CA PHE A 73 4.46 6.12 -5.63
C PHE A 73 5.21 5.03 -4.90
N VAL A 74 5.96 4.24 -5.65
CA VAL A 74 6.82 3.19 -5.11
C VAL A 74 8.26 3.59 -5.39
N ALA A 75 9.05 3.73 -4.34
CA ALA A 75 10.46 4.14 -4.46
C ALA A 75 10.62 5.41 -5.32
N GLY A 76 9.70 6.34 -5.18
CA GLY A 76 9.76 7.62 -5.90
C GLY A 76 9.16 7.62 -7.29
N GLU A 77 8.65 6.50 -7.77
CA GLU A 77 8.07 6.39 -9.11
C GLU A 77 6.58 6.11 -9.04
N ARG A 78 5.83 6.76 -9.92
CA ARG A 78 4.39 6.54 -10.00
C ARG A 78 4.09 5.10 -10.38
N ALA A 79 3.13 4.50 -9.69
CA ALA A 79 2.85 3.08 -9.79
C ALA A 79 1.41 2.81 -10.21
N THR A 80 1.20 1.59 -10.70
CA THR A 80 -0.12 1.03 -10.97
C THR A 80 -0.32 -0.18 -10.07
N LEU A 81 -1.47 -0.83 -10.18
CA LEU A 81 -1.76 -2.02 -9.37
C LEU A 81 -0.75 -3.15 -9.59
N ASP A 82 -0.21 -3.25 -10.80
CA ASP A 82 0.72 -4.33 -11.15
C ASP A 82 2.16 -4.04 -10.77
N THR A 83 2.45 -2.83 -10.32
CA THR A 83 3.83 -2.44 -10.00
C THR A 83 4.38 -3.29 -8.87
N PRO A 84 5.54 -3.95 -9.06
CA PRO A 84 6.17 -4.69 -7.99
C PRO A 84 6.77 -3.77 -6.95
N ILE A 85 6.79 -4.24 -5.71
CA ILE A 85 7.38 -3.49 -4.60
C ILE A 85 8.52 -4.31 -4.03
N ALA A 86 9.73 -3.78 -4.10
CA ALA A 86 10.90 -4.44 -3.52
C ALA A 86 10.80 -4.44 -2.00
N PRO A 87 11.35 -5.47 -1.33
CA PRO A 87 11.40 -5.48 0.14
C PRO A 87 12.07 -4.22 0.66
N GLY A 88 11.49 -3.62 1.69
CA GLY A 88 12.03 -2.41 2.30
C GLY A 88 11.71 -1.12 1.57
N ALA A 89 11.02 -1.17 0.43
CA ALA A 89 10.72 0.03 -0.33
C ALA A 89 9.70 0.92 0.38
N ASP A 90 9.81 2.23 0.10
CA ASP A 90 8.81 3.21 0.56
C ASP A 90 7.67 3.30 -0.44
N VAL A 91 6.45 3.30 0.07
CA VAL A 91 5.26 3.49 -0.74
C VAL A 91 4.48 4.68 -0.18
N TYR A 92 4.18 5.63 -1.04
CA TYR A 92 3.40 6.82 -0.68
C TYR A 92 2.06 6.77 -1.41
N ILE A 93 0.99 6.93 -0.65
CA ILE A 93 -0.35 7.08 -1.21
C ILE A 93 -0.73 8.54 -1.03
N PHE A 94 -1.01 9.22 -2.13
CA PHE A 94 -1.39 10.63 -2.12
C PHE A 94 -2.78 10.82 -2.70
N THR A 95 -3.45 11.86 -2.23
CA THR A 95 -4.66 12.34 -2.90
C THR A 95 -4.30 13.54 -3.72
N ALA A 96 -4.81 13.59 -4.97
CA ALA A 96 -4.60 14.75 -5.82
C ALA A 96 -5.38 15.94 -5.26
N MET A 97 -4.73 17.11 -5.21
CA MET A 97 -5.38 18.33 -4.80
C MET A 97 -6.25 18.83 -5.94
N SER A 98 -7.56 18.92 -5.70
CA SER A 98 -8.44 19.42 -6.73
C SER A 98 -8.20 20.92 -6.90
N GLY A 99 -8.11 21.38 -8.14
CA GLY A 99 -7.86 22.78 -8.45
C GLY A 99 -6.45 23.24 -8.19
N GLY A 100 -5.60 22.31 -7.78
CA GLY A 100 -4.22 22.63 -7.47
C GLY A 100 -3.30 22.23 -8.55
#